data_e3684eee4e4d197e3802df640f245b7c
#
_entry.id   e3684eee4e4d197e3802df640f245b7c
#
_cell.length_a   1.000
_cell.length_b   1.000
_cell.length_c   1.000
_cell.angle_alpha   90.00
_cell.angle_beta   90.00
_cell.angle_gamma   90.00
#
_symmetry.space_group_name_H-M   'P 1'
#
loop_
_entity.id
_entity.type
_entity.pdbx_description
1 polymer ?
#
loop_
_entity_poly.entity_id
_entity_poly.type
_entity_poly.pdbx_seq_one_letter_code
_entity_poly.pdbx_strand_id
1 'polypeptide(L)'
;MSRRRRKFEQKREININNKSQIAFLLDECDRISISGYTSLDQNPEIITACRTIAELIGSMTIHLMANTDKGDIRVINELSRAIDINPISTMTRSHWMEAIVMNLLLHGEGNSIVWPHTWDGKLRSLEPISASRVSFIGSTENPFREYKILIDGLAHNPENMLHFVYNPDKYYLWWGRGLSVSLRDVAANLKQAAATEKGFMESKWKPSLIVKVDALTEEFSGPKGRKKLREDYLETGEAGAPWLIPAEQFQVQEVRPLSLKDLALSDMVQLDKRTVASIVGVPPFVLGVGDYNQKAWNNFIQNKVRPICVAISQELTRKLILSPKMYLKFNTLSLMDWDLQTISTVFGGLSDRGYVNGNEVRDRIGMSPVDGLDEYRVLENYIPIDMSGQQKKLIQEDE
;
A
#
# COMPACT_ATOMS: atom_id res chain seq x y z
N MET A 1 15.41 5.70 47.94
CA MET A 1 14.69 5.92 46.64
C MET A 1 15.43 6.93 45.73
N SER A 2 16.75 7.02 45.71
CA SER A 2 17.48 8.08 44.99
C SER A 2 18.45 7.60 43.90
N ARG A 3 18.81 6.32 43.85
CA ARG A 3 19.82 5.82 42.90
C ARG A 3 19.30 5.30 41.53
N ARG A 4 17.99 5.08 41.39
CA ARG A 4 17.42 4.61 40.10
C ARG A 4 17.03 5.74 39.13
N ARG A 5 16.80 6.97 39.60
CA ARG A 5 16.54 8.13 38.74
C ARG A 5 17.76 8.67 38.00
N ARG A 6 18.93 8.60 38.59
CA ARG A 6 20.17 9.11 37.96
C ARG A 6 20.70 8.28 36.78
N LYS A 7 20.30 7.01 36.65
CA LYS A 7 20.73 6.16 35.52
C LYS A 7 19.92 6.36 34.25
N PHE A 8 18.76 6.98 34.31
CA PHE A 8 17.92 7.28 33.14
C PHE A 8 18.23 8.65 32.51
N GLU A 9 18.78 9.58 33.27
CA GLU A 9 19.17 10.90 32.75
C GLU A 9 20.53 10.90 32.04
N GLN A 10 21.43 9.99 32.35
CA GLN A 10 22.75 9.92 31.72
C GLN A 10 22.77 9.28 30.29
N LYS A 11 21.68 8.77 29.79
CA LYS A 11 21.56 8.26 28.40
C LYS A 11 21.04 9.28 27.40
N ARG A 12 20.77 10.52 27.82
CA ARG A 12 20.23 11.59 26.96
C ARG A 12 21.20 12.74 26.68
N GLU A 13 22.41 12.66 27.09
CA GLU A 13 23.44 13.60 26.61
C GLU A 13 24.01 13.07 25.28
N ILE A 14 23.23 13.16 24.21
CA ILE A 14 23.76 13.37 22.86
C ILE A 14 24.39 14.75 22.94
N ASN A 15 25.71 14.79 22.84
CA ASN A 15 26.54 16.00 22.90
C ASN A 15 26.13 16.93 21.73
N ILE A 16 25.09 17.73 21.95
CA ILE A 16 24.60 18.75 21.00
C ILE A 16 25.53 19.95 21.13
N ASN A 17 26.77 19.79 20.69
CA ASN A 17 27.68 20.90 20.55
C ASN A 17 27.60 21.65 19.22
N ASN A 18 26.60 21.34 18.38
CA ASN A 18 26.26 22.15 17.21
C ASN A 18 24.79 22.51 17.25
N LYS A 19 24.48 23.73 17.68
CA LYS A 19 23.12 24.33 17.75
C LYS A 19 22.44 24.49 16.38
N SER A 20 22.98 23.89 15.31
CA SER A 20 22.58 24.14 13.92
C SER A 20 21.97 22.93 13.20
N GLN A 21 21.66 21.82 13.88
CA GLN A 21 21.14 20.62 13.22
C GLN A 21 19.83 20.14 13.84
N ILE A 22 18.83 19.89 13.00
CA ILE A 22 17.57 19.26 13.37
C ILE A 22 17.64 17.79 12.93
N ALA A 23 17.50 16.85 13.88
CA ALA A 23 17.45 15.43 13.59
C ALA A 23 16.01 14.96 13.35
N PHE A 24 15.78 14.28 12.25
CA PHE A 24 14.54 13.62 11.91
C PHE A 24 14.74 12.11 11.98
N LEU A 25 14.04 11.46 12.92
CA LEU A 25 14.09 10.02 13.13
C LEU A 25 12.86 9.37 12.50
N LEU A 26 13.06 8.42 11.60
CA LEU A 26 11.95 7.74 10.89
C LEU A 26 11.16 6.78 11.78
N ASP A 27 11.75 6.25 12.86
CA ASP A 27 11.17 5.13 13.60
C ASP A 27 10.81 5.45 15.08
N GLU A 28 11.16 6.63 15.63
CA GLU A 28 10.89 6.91 17.05
C GLU A 28 9.48 7.41 17.35
N CYS A 29 8.75 7.93 16.38
CA CYS A 29 7.36 8.33 16.60
C CYS A 29 6.43 7.15 16.91
N ASP A 30 6.77 5.94 16.45
CA ASP A 30 5.98 4.73 16.70
C ASP A 30 6.30 4.04 18.04
N ARG A 31 7.43 4.38 18.69
CA ARG A 31 7.87 3.72 19.92
C ARG A 31 7.44 4.40 21.20
N ILE A 32 6.81 5.55 21.16
CA ILE A 32 6.10 6.08 22.32
C ILE A 32 4.84 5.24 22.46
N SER A 33 4.95 4.13 23.19
CA SER A 33 3.79 3.31 23.56
C SER A 33 2.88 4.09 24.51
N ILE A 34 2.11 5.01 23.96
CA ILE A 34 0.93 5.53 24.60
C ILE A 34 -0.01 4.34 24.65
N SER A 35 -0.47 3.98 25.85
CA SER A 35 -1.47 2.92 26.05
C SER A 35 -2.65 3.17 25.09
N GLY A 36 -2.81 2.30 24.09
CA GLY A 36 -3.80 2.44 23.00
C GLY A 36 -3.25 2.76 21.61
N TYR A 37 -1.96 3.09 21.45
CA TYR A 37 -1.35 3.31 20.13
C TYR A 37 -1.19 1.99 19.39
N THR A 38 -1.72 1.93 18.18
CA THR A 38 -1.48 0.82 17.24
C THR A 38 -0.58 1.32 16.14
N SER A 39 0.57 0.68 16.00
CA SER A 39 1.43 0.90 14.84
C SER A 39 0.66 0.56 13.57
N LEU A 40 0.77 1.38 12.53
CA LEU A 40 0.06 1.20 11.26
C LEU A 40 0.46 -0.08 10.54
N ASP A 41 1.68 -0.55 10.79
CA ASP A 41 2.23 -1.81 10.27
C ASP A 41 1.62 -3.06 10.92
N GLN A 42 0.77 -2.90 11.94
CA GLN A 42 0.02 -3.99 12.59
C GLN A 42 -1.46 -4.02 12.18
N ASN A 43 -1.93 -3.05 11.40
CA ASN A 43 -3.31 -3.03 10.93
C ASN A 43 -3.41 -3.75 9.57
N PRO A 44 -4.15 -4.88 9.50
CA PRO A 44 -4.19 -5.70 8.29
C PRO A 44 -4.80 -4.98 7.09
N GLU A 45 -5.77 -4.10 7.28
CA GLU A 45 -6.42 -3.34 6.20
C GLU A 45 -5.43 -2.35 5.56
N ILE A 46 -4.66 -1.67 6.38
CA ILE A 46 -3.65 -0.70 5.91
C ILE A 46 -2.50 -1.42 5.20
N ILE A 47 -2.01 -2.51 5.80
CA ILE A 47 -0.97 -3.34 5.17
C ILE A 47 -1.45 -3.85 3.82
N THR A 48 -2.67 -4.38 3.74
CA THR A 48 -3.25 -4.91 2.49
C THR A 48 -3.33 -3.82 1.43
N ALA A 49 -3.83 -2.63 1.77
CA ALA A 49 -3.93 -1.51 0.83
C ALA A 49 -2.55 -1.05 0.31
N CYS A 50 -1.56 -0.89 1.21
CA CYS A 50 -0.21 -0.49 0.81
C CYS A 50 0.50 -1.59 0.02
N ARG A 51 0.34 -2.86 0.43
CA ARG A 51 0.92 -4.02 -0.26
C ARG A 51 0.38 -4.17 -1.66
N THR A 52 -0.93 -4.01 -1.87
CA THR A 52 -1.52 -4.05 -3.23
C THR A 52 -0.84 -3.03 -4.16
N ILE A 53 -0.60 -1.80 -3.69
CA ILE A 53 0.14 -0.81 -4.48
C ILE A 53 1.58 -1.28 -4.76
N ALA A 54 2.26 -1.81 -3.74
CA ALA A 54 3.64 -2.26 -3.84
C ALA A 54 3.80 -3.44 -4.80
N GLU A 55 2.91 -4.44 -4.73
CA GLU A 55 2.88 -5.60 -5.62
C GLU A 55 2.60 -5.21 -7.07
N LEU A 56 1.65 -4.29 -7.30
CA LEU A 56 1.37 -3.76 -8.63
C LEU A 56 2.59 -3.05 -9.22
N ILE A 57 3.25 -2.17 -8.44
CA ILE A 57 4.45 -1.49 -8.91
C ILE A 57 5.61 -2.49 -9.12
N GLY A 58 5.75 -3.48 -8.22
CA GLY A 58 6.74 -4.54 -8.33
C GLY A 58 6.53 -5.45 -9.55
N SER A 59 5.32 -5.66 -10.01
CA SER A 59 5.02 -6.50 -11.18
C SER A 59 5.40 -5.85 -12.52
N MET A 60 5.45 -4.51 -12.56
CA MET A 60 5.78 -3.79 -13.81
C MET A 60 7.24 -3.89 -14.20
N THR A 61 7.51 -3.90 -15.51
CA THR A 61 8.87 -3.77 -16.06
C THR A 61 9.32 -2.31 -16.06
N ILE A 62 10.62 -2.10 -15.89
CA ILE A 62 11.27 -0.80 -15.93
C ILE A 62 12.10 -0.68 -17.20
N HIS A 63 11.65 0.12 -18.14
CA HIS A 63 12.31 0.28 -19.43
C HIS A 63 13.29 1.44 -19.40
N LEU A 64 14.50 1.23 -19.90
CA LEU A 64 15.42 2.30 -20.26
C LEU A 64 15.04 2.78 -21.67
N MET A 65 14.69 4.05 -21.77
CA MET A 65 14.25 4.70 -22.99
C MET A 65 15.31 5.69 -23.48
N ALA A 66 15.46 5.82 -24.78
CA ALA A 66 16.25 6.87 -25.41
C ALA A 66 15.35 7.72 -26.31
N ASN A 67 15.40 9.03 -26.11
CA ASN A 67 14.73 10.00 -26.97
C ASN A 67 15.54 10.19 -28.26
N THR A 68 14.90 9.89 -29.39
CA THR A 68 15.49 10.03 -30.72
C THR A 68 14.61 10.93 -31.60
N ASP A 69 15.13 11.40 -32.70
CA ASP A 69 14.41 12.27 -33.66
C ASP A 69 13.15 11.57 -34.23
N LYS A 70 13.08 10.24 -34.16
CA LYS A 70 11.94 9.43 -34.63
C LYS A 70 10.98 9.01 -33.50
N GLY A 71 11.24 9.47 -32.26
CA GLY A 71 10.48 9.11 -31.06
C GLY A 71 11.32 8.31 -30.06
N ASP A 72 10.67 7.88 -29.00
CA ASP A 72 11.31 7.16 -27.90
C ASP A 72 11.48 5.69 -28.23
N ILE A 73 12.71 5.20 -28.13
CA ILE A 73 13.04 3.77 -28.36
C ILE A 73 13.52 3.12 -27.05
N ARG A 74 13.21 1.84 -26.87
CA ARG A 74 13.69 1.05 -25.74
C ARG A 74 15.15 0.66 -25.96
N VAL A 75 16.00 0.91 -24.97
CA VAL A 75 17.42 0.55 -24.97
C VAL A 75 17.65 -0.66 -24.07
N ILE A 76 18.34 -1.67 -24.60
CA ILE A 76 18.72 -2.87 -23.84
C ILE A 76 20.24 -2.86 -23.71
N ASN A 77 20.72 -2.69 -22.47
CA ASN A 77 22.14 -2.68 -22.13
C ASN A 77 22.37 -3.22 -20.71
N GLU A 78 23.62 -3.19 -20.23
CA GLU A 78 23.95 -3.63 -18.86
C GLU A 78 23.19 -2.87 -17.78
N LEU A 79 22.98 -1.56 -17.94
CA LEU A 79 22.24 -0.73 -16.98
C LEU A 79 20.76 -1.11 -16.96
N SER A 80 20.12 -1.30 -18.12
CA SER A 80 18.72 -1.72 -18.18
C SER A 80 18.53 -3.09 -17.52
N ARG A 81 19.47 -4.01 -17.70
CA ARG A 81 19.47 -5.33 -17.06
C ARG A 81 19.66 -5.23 -15.55
N ALA A 82 20.57 -4.35 -15.08
CA ALA A 82 20.80 -4.13 -13.65
C ALA A 82 19.59 -3.55 -12.94
N ILE A 83 18.77 -2.73 -13.60
CA ILE A 83 17.59 -2.09 -12.99
C ILE A 83 16.35 -2.98 -13.12
N ASP A 84 16.08 -3.55 -14.31
CA ASP A 84 14.83 -4.26 -14.61
C ASP A 84 14.86 -5.76 -14.25
N ILE A 85 16.03 -6.39 -14.26
CA ILE A 85 16.14 -7.84 -14.07
C ILE A 85 16.82 -8.19 -12.76
N ASN A 86 17.97 -7.59 -12.47
CA ASN A 86 18.80 -7.96 -11.31
C ASN A 86 19.30 -6.73 -10.54
N PRO A 87 18.40 -6.00 -9.86
CA PRO A 87 18.79 -4.82 -9.08
C PRO A 87 19.67 -5.18 -7.88
N ILE A 88 19.50 -6.37 -7.32
CA ILE A 88 20.29 -6.90 -6.21
C ILE A 88 20.26 -8.44 -6.26
N SER A 89 21.36 -9.09 -5.88
CA SER A 89 21.49 -10.55 -5.96
C SER A 89 20.65 -11.33 -4.94
N THR A 90 20.22 -10.68 -3.87
CA THR A 90 19.53 -11.33 -2.73
C THR A 90 18.02 -11.44 -2.91
N MET A 91 17.41 -10.69 -3.85
CA MET A 91 15.97 -10.69 -4.07
C MET A 91 15.62 -10.43 -5.54
N THR A 92 14.42 -10.82 -5.92
CA THR A 92 13.90 -10.53 -7.28
C THR A 92 13.59 -9.04 -7.42
N ARG A 93 13.51 -8.56 -8.66
CA ARG A 93 13.11 -7.17 -8.96
C ARG A 93 11.75 -6.81 -8.34
N SER A 94 10.78 -7.72 -8.37
CA SER A 94 9.46 -7.50 -7.78
C SER A 94 9.57 -7.23 -6.28
N HIS A 95 10.22 -8.12 -5.52
CA HIS A 95 10.40 -7.96 -4.08
C HIS A 95 11.27 -6.75 -3.73
N TRP A 96 12.26 -6.43 -4.56
CA TRP A 96 13.08 -5.23 -4.41
C TRP A 96 12.22 -3.96 -4.51
N MET A 97 11.34 -3.89 -5.50
CA MET A 97 10.44 -2.75 -5.68
C MET A 97 9.35 -2.70 -4.59
N GLU A 98 8.81 -3.85 -4.19
CA GLU A 98 7.89 -3.95 -3.06
C GLU A 98 8.50 -3.39 -1.77
N ALA A 99 9.75 -3.74 -1.46
CA ALA A 99 10.44 -3.22 -0.28
C ALA A 99 10.59 -1.69 -0.33
N ILE A 100 10.92 -1.13 -1.50
CA ILE A 100 11.01 0.32 -1.71
C ILE A 100 9.66 1.00 -1.48
N VAL A 101 8.61 0.46 -2.09
CA VAL A 101 7.27 1.06 -2.03
C VAL A 101 6.63 0.89 -0.65
N MET A 102 6.84 -0.25 0.03
CA MET A 102 6.38 -0.44 1.40
C MET A 102 7.08 0.51 2.37
N ASN A 103 8.40 0.72 2.22
CA ASN A 103 9.11 1.76 2.97
C ASN A 103 8.52 3.15 2.67
N LEU A 104 8.27 3.44 1.40
CA LEU A 104 7.74 4.73 0.96
C LEU A 104 6.35 5.03 1.53
N LEU A 105 5.44 4.04 1.55
CA LEU A 105 4.05 4.25 1.95
C LEU A 105 3.82 4.05 3.45
N LEU A 106 4.52 3.11 4.08
CA LEU A 106 4.19 2.64 5.43
C LEU A 106 5.37 2.80 6.41
N HIS A 107 6.47 2.05 6.20
CA HIS A 107 7.54 1.95 7.21
C HIS A 107 8.42 3.19 7.32
N GLY A 108 8.64 3.91 6.24
CA GLY A 108 9.55 5.07 6.16
C GLY A 108 8.83 6.41 6.18
N GLU A 109 7.55 6.45 6.55
CA GLU A 109 6.75 7.70 6.68
C GLU A 109 6.89 8.64 5.47
N GLY A 110 6.79 8.09 4.27
CA GLY A 110 6.92 8.85 3.02
C GLY A 110 8.35 8.94 2.48
N ASN A 111 9.30 8.22 3.07
CA ASN A 111 10.69 8.23 2.65
C ASN A 111 11.19 6.81 2.42
N SER A 112 11.91 6.58 1.34
CA SER A 112 12.57 5.30 1.06
C SER A 112 13.95 5.55 0.49
N ILE A 113 14.95 4.90 1.07
CA ILE A 113 16.35 5.06 0.71
C ILE A 113 16.87 3.80 0.07
N VAL A 114 17.57 3.96 -1.06
CA VAL A 114 18.29 2.89 -1.72
C VAL A 114 19.75 3.32 -1.91
N TRP A 115 20.67 2.43 -1.56
CA TRP A 115 22.09 2.65 -1.74
C TRP A 115 22.56 2.05 -3.07
N PRO A 116 22.98 2.88 -4.04
CA PRO A 116 23.57 2.39 -5.26
C PRO A 116 25.04 2.02 -5.03
N HIS A 117 25.37 0.75 -5.20
CA HIS A 117 26.76 0.28 -5.18
C HIS A 117 27.31 0.32 -6.60
N THR A 118 28.40 1.06 -6.79
CA THR A 118 29.08 1.18 -8.07
C THR A 118 30.48 0.58 -7.98
N TRP A 119 30.93 -0.03 -9.07
CA TRP A 119 32.29 -0.53 -9.23
C TRP A 119 32.79 -0.16 -10.62
N ASP A 120 33.95 0.47 -10.68
CA ASP A 120 34.57 0.93 -11.94
C ASP A 120 33.59 1.78 -12.80
N GLY A 121 32.87 2.70 -12.15
CA GLY A 121 31.89 3.56 -12.82
C GLY A 121 30.61 2.89 -13.30
N LYS A 122 30.45 1.57 -13.07
CA LYS A 122 29.25 0.81 -13.43
C LYS A 122 28.38 0.52 -12.20
N LEU A 123 27.07 0.57 -12.38
CA LEU A 123 26.12 0.16 -11.34
C LEU A 123 26.22 -1.36 -11.14
N ARG A 124 26.44 -1.79 -9.90
CA ARG A 124 26.53 -3.19 -9.51
C ARG A 124 25.29 -3.69 -8.80
N SER A 125 24.78 -2.94 -7.85
CA SER A 125 23.56 -3.30 -7.14
C SER A 125 22.88 -2.08 -6.54
N LEU A 126 21.59 -2.23 -6.23
CA LEU A 126 20.72 -1.23 -5.61
C LEU A 126 20.17 -1.80 -4.31
N GLU A 127 20.78 -1.47 -3.18
CA GLU A 127 20.41 -2.00 -1.87
C GLU A 127 19.32 -1.13 -1.21
N PRO A 128 18.10 -1.65 -0.99
CA PRO A 128 17.08 -0.93 -0.23
C PRO A 128 17.43 -0.95 1.26
N ILE A 129 17.49 0.21 1.89
CA ILE A 129 17.80 0.33 3.30
C ILE A 129 16.51 0.30 4.12
N SER A 130 16.50 -0.53 5.18
CA SER A 130 15.35 -0.57 6.10
C SER A 130 15.13 0.79 6.75
N ALA A 131 13.86 1.20 6.84
CA ALA A 131 13.48 2.48 7.46
C ALA A 131 14.00 2.63 8.91
N SER A 132 14.06 1.54 9.66
CA SER A 132 14.56 1.53 11.04
C SER A 132 16.05 1.89 11.19
N ARG A 133 16.82 1.80 10.10
CA ARG A 133 18.25 2.15 10.05
C ARG A 133 18.52 3.57 9.58
N VAL A 134 17.48 4.27 9.10
CA VAL A 134 17.60 5.57 8.46
C VAL A 134 17.11 6.67 9.37
N SER A 135 17.86 7.75 9.45
CA SER A 135 17.44 9.03 10.03
C SER A 135 17.96 10.19 9.19
N PHE A 136 17.41 11.37 9.39
CA PHE A 136 17.78 12.55 8.60
C PHE A 136 18.22 13.68 9.53
N ILE A 137 19.21 14.46 9.08
CA ILE A 137 19.64 15.68 9.75
C ILE A 137 19.51 16.83 8.75
N GLY A 138 18.62 17.78 9.04
CA GLY A 138 18.50 19.02 8.28
C GLY A 138 19.46 20.09 8.82
N SER A 139 19.93 20.98 7.92
CA SER A 139 20.67 22.18 8.30
C SER A 139 19.72 23.27 8.82
N THR A 140 20.05 23.92 9.93
CA THR A 140 19.27 25.06 10.43
C THR A 140 19.49 26.34 9.62
N GLU A 141 20.61 26.46 8.91
CA GLU A 141 20.91 27.62 8.09
C GLU A 141 20.15 27.58 6.76
N ASN A 142 20.00 26.39 6.17
CA ASN A 142 19.24 26.20 4.91
C ASN A 142 18.42 24.90 4.94
N PRO A 143 17.40 24.80 5.83
CA PRO A 143 16.64 23.58 6.04
C PRO A 143 15.85 23.12 4.82
N PHE A 144 15.61 24.03 3.85
CA PHE A 144 14.87 23.70 2.63
C PHE A 144 15.69 22.93 1.60
N ARG A 145 17.02 22.98 1.67
CA ARG A 145 17.91 22.44 0.63
C ARG A 145 18.98 21.46 1.14
N GLU A 146 19.44 21.67 2.37
CA GLU A 146 20.58 20.93 2.90
C GLU A 146 20.16 19.96 3.99
N TYR A 147 20.39 18.70 3.72
CA TYR A 147 20.16 17.60 4.66
C TYR A 147 21.21 16.52 4.45
N LYS A 148 21.37 15.66 5.44
CA LYS A 148 22.19 14.44 5.36
C LYS A 148 21.34 13.24 5.73
N ILE A 149 21.62 12.12 5.11
CA ILE A 149 21.00 10.83 5.41
C ILE A 149 21.94 10.10 6.37
N LEU A 150 21.43 9.70 7.52
CA LEU A 150 22.17 8.86 8.45
C LEU A 150 21.70 7.43 8.28
N ILE A 151 22.66 6.52 8.09
CA ILE A 151 22.43 5.08 8.08
C ILE A 151 23.25 4.51 9.22
N ASP A 152 22.60 3.87 10.20
CA ASP A 152 23.22 3.36 11.42
C ASP A 152 24.07 4.43 12.15
N GLY A 153 23.64 5.70 12.09
CA GLY A 153 24.32 6.84 12.70
C GLY A 153 25.46 7.44 11.89
N LEU A 154 25.81 6.87 10.73
CA LEU A 154 26.82 7.41 9.82
C LEU A 154 26.17 8.34 8.79
N ALA A 155 26.70 9.55 8.65
CA ALA A 155 26.17 10.57 7.75
C ALA A 155 26.64 10.36 6.30
N HIS A 156 25.66 10.28 5.40
CA HIS A 156 25.87 10.16 3.95
C HIS A 156 25.34 11.37 3.21
N ASN A 157 25.96 11.68 2.06
CA ASN A 157 25.48 12.74 1.20
C ASN A 157 24.25 12.24 0.42
N PRO A 158 23.13 12.97 0.41
CA PRO A 158 21.94 12.60 -0.38
C PRO A 158 22.21 12.45 -1.86
N GLU A 159 23.21 13.14 -2.41
CA GLU A 159 23.58 13.00 -3.81
C GLU A 159 24.10 11.60 -4.20
N ASN A 160 24.64 10.86 -3.25
CA ASN A 160 25.16 9.51 -3.45
C ASN A 160 24.11 8.42 -3.18
N MET A 161 22.88 8.79 -2.83
CA MET A 161 21.79 7.90 -2.48
C MET A 161 20.58 8.15 -3.37
N LEU A 162 19.77 7.13 -3.59
CA LEU A 162 18.42 7.32 -4.13
C LEU A 162 17.50 7.59 -2.96
N HIS A 163 16.85 8.75 -2.96
CA HIS A 163 15.88 9.14 -1.96
C HIS A 163 14.52 9.36 -2.59
N PHE A 164 13.65 8.37 -2.44
CA PHE A 164 12.27 8.45 -2.89
C PHE A 164 11.44 9.14 -1.82
N VAL A 165 10.64 10.12 -2.24
CA VAL A 165 9.79 10.94 -1.37
C VAL A 165 8.34 10.82 -1.81
N TYR A 166 7.47 10.56 -0.85
CA TYR A 166 6.02 10.53 -1.06
C TYR A 166 5.35 11.55 -0.14
N ASN A 167 4.46 12.38 -0.70
CA ASN A 167 3.78 13.44 0.02
C ASN A 167 4.76 14.42 0.68
N PRO A 168 5.49 15.25 -0.10
CA PRO A 168 6.51 16.15 0.45
C PRO A 168 5.94 17.05 1.54
N ASP A 169 6.74 17.32 2.57
CA ASP A 169 6.38 18.23 3.64
C ASP A 169 6.28 19.67 3.11
N LYS A 170 5.43 20.47 3.74
CA LYS A 170 5.20 21.86 3.38
C LYS A 170 6.46 22.75 3.55
N TYR A 171 7.25 22.46 4.56
CA TYR A 171 8.42 23.24 4.93
C TYR A 171 9.74 22.60 4.45
N TYR A 172 9.83 21.28 4.59
CA TYR A 172 11.00 20.49 4.20
C TYR A 172 10.67 19.66 2.97
N LEU A 173 10.82 20.25 1.78
CA LEU A 173 10.41 19.63 0.51
C LEU A 173 11.11 18.30 0.21
N TRP A 174 12.27 18.07 0.81
CA TRP A 174 13.02 16.83 0.72
C TRP A 174 12.51 15.73 1.66
N TRP A 175 11.62 16.07 2.59
CA TRP A 175 11.04 15.15 3.56
C TRP A 175 9.64 14.71 3.14
N GLY A 176 9.38 13.39 3.13
CA GLY A 176 8.04 12.83 2.93
C GLY A 176 7.25 12.77 4.23
N ARG A 177 5.94 12.93 4.16
CA ARG A 177 5.03 12.77 5.31
C ARG A 177 4.28 11.44 5.32
N GLY A 178 4.33 10.67 4.23
CA GLY A 178 3.64 9.39 4.13
C GLY A 178 2.12 9.48 4.33
N LEU A 179 1.58 8.39 4.87
CA LEU A 179 0.15 8.22 5.16
C LEU A 179 -0.15 8.15 6.67
N SER A 180 0.89 8.14 7.53
CA SER A 180 0.77 7.82 8.96
C SER A 180 -0.18 8.77 9.71
N VAL A 181 -0.06 10.06 9.47
CA VAL A 181 -0.89 11.08 10.15
C VAL A 181 -2.38 10.91 9.81
N SER A 182 -2.69 10.61 8.55
CA SER A 182 -4.07 10.50 8.07
C SER A 182 -4.76 9.20 8.47
N LEU A 183 -3.99 8.14 8.76
CA LEU A 183 -4.54 6.81 9.03
C LEU A 183 -4.62 6.48 10.52
N ARG A 184 -3.98 7.25 11.40
CA ARG A 184 -3.85 6.94 12.82
C ARG A 184 -5.19 6.72 13.52
N ASP A 185 -6.14 7.63 13.35
CA ASP A 185 -7.44 7.57 14.04
C ASP A 185 -8.29 6.41 13.51
N VAL A 186 -8.27 6.19 12.19
CA VAL A 186 -9.03 5.09 11.56
C VAL A 186 -8.46 3.72 11.98
N ALA A 187 -7.14 3.58 12.08
CA ALA A 187 -6.50 2.37 12.58
C ALA A 187 -6.88 2.08 14.04
N ALA A 188 -6.96 3.11 14.88
CA ALA A 188 -7.40 2.98 16.26
C ALA A 188 -8.86 2.52 16.35
N ASN A 189 -9.75 3.07 15.52
CA ASN A 189 -11.16 2.68 15.46
C ASN A 189 -11.32 1.22 15.02
N LEU A 190 -10.63 0.77 13.98
CA LEU A 190 -10.66 -0.62 13.51
C LEU A 190 -10.18 -1.59 14.60
N LYS A 191 -9.12 -1.25 15.31
CA LYS A 191 -8.63 -2.05 16.44
C LYS A 191 -9.65 -2.13 17.56
N GLN A 192 -10.28 -1.00 17.91
CA GLN A 192 -11.31 -0.96 18.95
C GLN A 192 -12.54 -1.78 18.54
N ALA A 193 -12.97 -1.71 17.28
CA ALA A 193 -14.07 -2.51 16.76
C ALA A 193 -13.77 -4.00 16.85
N ALA A 194 -12.58 -4.44 16.42
CA ALA A 194 -12.15 -5.84 16.55
C ALA A 194 -12.06 -6.32 18.00
N ALA A 195 -11.58 -5.47 18.91
CA ALA A 195 -11.54 -5.78 20.34
C ALA A 195 -12.94 -5.91 20.95
N THR A 196 -13.88 -5.05 20.53
CA THR A 196 -15.28 -5.10 20.96
C THR A 196 -15.97 -6.37 20.46
N GLU A 197 -15.77 -6.71 19.17
CA GLU A 197 -16.30 -7.94 18.56
C GLU A 197 -15.75 -9.18 19.29
N LYS A 198 -14.46 -9.23 19.53
CA LYS A 198 -13.83 -10.31 20.28
C LYS A 198 -14.40 -10.42 21.72
N GLY A 199 -14.49 -9.29 22.43
CA GLY A 199 -15.07 -9.26 23.79
C GLY A 199 -16.54 -9.69 23.80
N PHE A 200 -17.30 -9.37 22.76
CA PHE A 200 -18.66 -9.83 22.58
C PHE A 200 -18.73 -11.36 22.34
N MET A 201 -17.87 -11.89 21.47
CA MET A 201 -17.80 -13.33 21.21
C MET A 201 -17.34 -14.13 22.43
N GLU A 202 -16.42 -13.59 23.24
CA GLU A 202 -15.98 -14.20 24.49
C GLU A 202 -17.05 -14.13 25.61
N SER A 203 -18.27 -13.69 25.29
CA SER A 203 -19.41 -13.57 26.25
C SER A 203 -19.20 -12.57 27.38
N LYS A 204 -18.17 -11.74 27.34
CA LYS A 204 -17.89 -10.70 28.36
C LYS A 204 -18.99 -9.64 28.45
N TRP A 205 -19.79 -9.50 27.40
CA TRP A 205 -20.84 -8.48 27.25
C TRP A 205 -22.25 -9.08 27.21
N LYS A 206 -22.40 -10.39 27.52
CA LYS A 206 -23.71 -11.02 27.58
C LYS A 206 -24.22 -10.97 29.02
N PRO A 207 -25.09 -10.03 29.41
CA PRO A 207 -25.87 -10.20 30.59
C PRO A 207 -26.88 -11.29 30.28
N SER A 208 -26.58 -12.52 30.66
CA SER A 208 -27.43 -13.65 30.30
C SER A 208 -28.73 -13.70 31.05
N LEU A 209 -28.78 -13.24 32.30
CA LEU A 209 -29.98 -13.32 33.11
C LEU A 209 -29.89 -12.35 34.30
N ILE A 210 -30.98 -11.65 34.61
CA ILE A 210 -31.17 -10.95 35.88
C ILE A 210 -32.05 -11.86 36.73
N VAL A 211 -31.48 -12.47 37.74
CA VAL A 211 -32.23 -13.23 38.74
C VAL A 211 -32.54 -12.30 39.89
N LYS A 212 -33.81 -11.97 40.07
CA LYS A 212 -34.31 -11.22 41.25
C LYS A 212 -34.55 -12.22 42.35
N VAL A 213 -33.83 -12.10 43.42
CA VAL A 213 -33.99 -12.92 44.65
C VAL A 213 -34.65 -12.09 45.69
N ASP A 214 -35.67 -12.63 46.39
CA ASP A 214 -36.29 -11.92 47.48
C ASP A 214 -35.31 -11.83 48.66
N ALA A 215 -34.96 -10.58 49.03
CA ALA A 215 -33.85 -10.26 49.92
C ALA A 215 -34.10 -10.57 51.43
N LEU A 216 -35.18 -11.25 51.74
CA LEU A 216 -35.59 -11.50 53.13
C LEU A 216 -34.85 -12.69 53.78
N THR A 217 -34.00 -13.42 53.07
CA THR A 217 -33.19 -14.50 53.63
C THR A 217 -31.76 -14.05 53.85
N GLU A 218 -31.29 -14.02 55.10
CA GLU A 218 -29.89 -13.68 55.48
C GLU A 218 -28.82 -14.51 54.74
N GLU A 219 -29.19 -15.70 54.24
CA GLU A 219 -28.32 -16.58 53.50
C GLU A 219 -27.83 -15.98 52.16
N PHE A 220 -28.55 -15.04 51.56
CA PHE A 220 -28.24 -14.49 50.20
C PHE A 220 -27.62 -13.10 50.23
N SER A 221 -27.53 -12.45 51.39
CA SER A 221 -27.06 -11.05 51.49
C SER A 221 -25.55 -10.86 51.37
N GLY A 222 -24.75 -11.94 51.50
CA GLY A 222 -23.28 -11.88 51.48
C GLY A 222 -22.60 -12.38 50.18
N PRO A 223 -21.33 -12.03 49.94
CA PRO A 223 -20.59 -12.54 48.78
C PRO A 223 -20.50 -14.07 48.70
N LYS A 224 -20.48 -14.74 49.85
CA LYS A 224 -20.47 -16.21 49.97
C LYS A 224 -21.80 -16.83 49.58
N GLY A 225 -22.91 -16.23 50.00
CA GLY A 225 -24.27 -16.66 49.64
C GLY A 225 -24.52 -16.53 48.13
N ARG A 226 -24.12 -15.39 47.54
CA ARG A 226 -24.21 -15.20 46.07
C ARG A 226 -23.40 -16.20 45.28
N LYS A 227 -22.22 -16.61 45.79
CA LYS A 227 -21.39 -17.64 45.15
C LYS A 227 -22.04 -19.00 45.22
N LYS A 228 -22.59 -19.38 46.41
CA LYS A 228 -23.29 -20.65 46.61
C LYS A 228 -24.56 -20.75 45.74
N LEU A 229 -25.31 -19.65 45.64
CA LEU A 229 -26.50 -19.57 44.78
C LEU A 229 -26.15 -19.76 43.28
N ARG A 230 -25.03 -19.21 42.88
CA ARG A 230 -24.53 -19.41 41.51
C ARG A 230 -24.11 -20.85 41.26
N GLU A 231 -23.39 -21.48 42.20
CA GLU A 231 -22.91 -22.86 42.10
C GLU A 231 -24.08 -23.87 42.18
N ASP A 232 -25.04 -23.64 43.07
CA ASP A 232 -26.14 -24.60 43.31
C ASP A 232 -27.29 -24.48 42.27
N TYR A 233 -27.53 -23.30 41.70
CA TYR A 233 -28.72 -23.05 40.85
C TYR A 233 -28.40 -22.53 39.43
N LEU A 234 -27.22 -21.95 39.18
CA LEU A 234 -26.89 -21.33 37.92
C LEU A 234 -25.76 -22.04 37.14
N GLU A 235 -24.93 -22.84 37.80
CA GLU A 235 -23.93 -23.67 37.16
C GLU A 235 -24.52 -25.04 36.78
N THR A 236 -25.12 -25.11 35.59
CA THR A 236 -25.47 -26.39 34.97
C THR A 236 -24.27 -26.94 34.26
N GLY A 237 -23.84 -28.13 34.61
CA GLY A 237 -22.62 -28.81 34.05
C GLY A 237 -22.75 -29.26 32.61
N GLU A 238 -23.92 -29.17 31.98
CA GLU A 238 -24.12 -29.67 30.60
C GLU A 238 -24.88 -28.60 29.75
N ALA A 239 -24.36 -28.35 28.57
CA ALA A 239 -24.99 -27.46 27.60
C ALA A 239 -26.32 -28.07 27.12
N GLY A 240 -27.43 -27.38 27.40
CA GLY A 240 -28.79 -27.79 27.00
C GLY A 240 -29.61 -28.48 28.07
N ALA A 241 -29.12 -28.67 29.30
CA ALA A 241 -29.91 -29.18 30.40
C ALA A 241 -30.95 -28.15 30.86
N PRO A 242 -32.23 -28.59 31.11
CA PRO A 242 -33.27 -27.66 31.58
C PRO A 242 -32.99 -27.18 33.01
N TRP A 243 -33.12 -25.91 33.23
CA TRP A 243 -32.99 -25.30 34.55
C TRP A 243 -34.26 -25.56 35.38
N LEU A 244 -34.10 -26.17 36.52
CA LEU A 244 -35.16 -26.35 37.50
C LEU A 244 -34.99 -25.30 38.63
N ILE A 245 -35.78 -24.27 38.60
CA ILE A 245 -35.71 -23.18 39.57
C ILE A 245 -37.03 -23.15 40.41
N PRO A 246 -37.01 -23.06 41.74
CA PRO A 246 -38.23 -22.90 42.55
C PRO A 246 -38.95 -21.61 42.18
N ALA A 247 -40.16 -21.70 41.64
CA ALA A 247 -40.93 -20.59 41.10
C ALA A 247 -41.32 -19.52 42.15
N GLU A 248 -41.33 -19.86 43.42
CA GLU A 248 -41.74 -18.96 44.50
C GLU A 248 -40.60 -18.03 44.99
N GLN A 249 -39.34 -18.36 44.69
CA GLN A 249 -38.18 -17.62 45.21
C GLN A 249 -37.45 -16.78 44.18
N PHE A 250 -37.67 -17.03 42.89
CA PHE A 250 -36.90 -16.39 41.83
C PHE A 250 -37.80 -15.80 40.74
N GLN A 251 -37.62 -14.54 40.43
CA GLN A 251 -38.13 -13.94 39.21
C GLN A 251 -36.96 -13.82 38.20
N VAL A 252 -37.05 -14.57 37.13
CA VAL A 252 -36.04 -14.50 36.03
C VAL A 252 -36.53 -13.50 35.02
N GLN A 253 -35.77 -12.42 34.82
CA GLN A 253 -35.98 -11.47 33.76
C GLN A 253 -34.95 -11.74 32.66
N GLU A 254 -35.41 -12.23 31.52
CA GLU A 254 -34.57 -12.38 30.35
C GLU A 254 -34.20 -10.98 29.82
N VAL A 255 -32.94 -10.64 29.89
CA VAL A 255 -32.41 -9.45 29.21
C VAL A 255 -32.01 -9.88 27.84
N ARG A 256 -32.68 -9.39 26.80
CA ARG A 256 -32.21 -9.61 25.41
C ARG A 256 -30.81 -9.04 25.28
N PRO A 257 -29.79 -9.85 25.06
CA PRO A 257 -28.45 -9.33 24.80
C PRO A 257 -28.50 -8.51 23.49
N LEU A 258 -27.85 -7.34 23.51
CA LEU A 258 -27.63 -6.58 22.28
C LEU A 258 -26.96 -7.49 21.26
N SER A 259 -27.49 -7.55 20.04
CA SER A 259 -26.85 -8.27 18.96
C SER A 259 -25.70 -7.41 18.37
N LEU A 260 -24.73 -8.04 17.70
CA LEU A 260 -23.70 -7.31 16.93
C LEU A 260 -24.32 -6.34 15.91
N LYS A 261 -25.52 -6.69 15.41
CA LYS A 261 -26.29 -5.85 14.51
C LYS A 261 -26.86 -4.62 15.22
N ASP A 262 -27.33 -4.76 16.48
CA ASP A 262 -27.82 -3.63 17.28
C ASP A 262 -26.71 -2.62 17.62
N LEU A 263 -25.44 -3.08 17.67
CA LEU A 263 -24.27 -2.24 17.85
C LEU A 263 -23.80 -1.59 16.54
N ALA A 264 -24.41 -1.93 15.39
CA ALA A 264 -24.01 -1.45 14.06
C ALA A 264 -22.48 -1.61 13.76
N LEU A 265 -21.82 -2.55 14.45
CA LEU A 265 -20.37 -2.75 14.33
C LEU A 265 -19.96 -3.15 12.92
N SER A 266 -20.76 -3.99 12.26
CA SER A 266 -20.51 -4.38 10.87
C SER A 266 -20.47 -3.19 9.91
N ASP A 267 -21.43 -2.28 10.05
CA ASP A 267 -21.53 -1.09 9.19
C ASP A 267 -20.39 -0.10 9.48
N MET A 268 -20.01 0.02 10.76
CA MET A 268 -18.90 0.86 11.19
C MET A 268 -17.55 0.35 10.66
N VAL A 269 -17.30 -0.96 10.74
CA VAL A 269 -16.09 -1.59 10.17
C VAL A 269 -16.04 -1.41 8.64
N GLN A 270 -17.17 -1.56 7.94
CA GLN A 270 -17.22 -1.32 6.50
C GLN A 270 -16.95 0.15 6.15
N LEU A 271 -17.47 1.09 6.94
CA LEU A 271 -17.21 2.52 6.77
C LEU A 271 -15.73 2.83 6.98
N ASP A 272 -15.13 2.30 8.05
CA ASP A 272 -13.71 2.50 8.35
C ASP A 272 -12.81 1.88 7.25
N LYS A 273 -13.14 0.71 6.72
CA LYS A 273 -12.45 0.12 5.56
C LYS A 273 -12.55 1.00 4.32
N ARG A 274 -13.72 1.58 4.03
CA ARG A 274 -13.89 2.55 2.93
C ARG A 274 -13.05 3.81 3.17
N THR A 275 -12.94 4.25 4.41
CA THR A 275 -12.13 5.41 4.79
C THR A 275 -10.65 5.12 4.60
N VAL A 276 -10.15 3.95 5.04
CA VAL A 276 -8.77 3.51 4.75
C VAL A 276 -8.52 3.47 3.24
N ALA A 277 -9.43 2.84 2.47
CA ALA A 277 -9.33 2.76 1.02
C ALA A 277 -9.23 4.15 0.38
N SER A 278 -10.04 5.10 0.83
CA SER A 278 -10.05 6.49 0.34
C SER A 278 -8.75 7.23 0.66
N ILE A 279 -8.23 7.10 1.89
CA ILE A 279 -6.99 7.78 2.33
C ILE A 279 -5.77 7.21 1.60
N VAL A 280 -5.67 5.89 1.51
CA VAL A 280 -4.58 5.22 0.76
C VAL A 280 -4.74 5.46 -0.74
N GLY A 281 -5.97 5.62 -1.22
CA GLY A 281 -6.30 5.84 -2.63
C GLY A 281 -6.45 4.55 -3.42
N VAL A 282 -6.88 3.45 -2.76
CA VAL A 282 -7.21 2.17 -3.41
C VAL A 282 -8.72 2.03 -3.55
N PRO A 283 -9.23 1.28 -4.54
CA PRO A 283 -10.66 0.97 -4.61
C PRO A 283 -11.12 0.16 -3.40
N PRO A 284 -12.31 0.42 -2.83
CA PRO A 284 -12.81 -0.27 -1.63
C PRO A 284 -12.88 -1.80 -1.76
N PHE A 285 -13.11 -2.33 -2.96
CA PHE A 285 -13.16 -3.78 -3.19
C PHE A 285 -11.81 -4.48 -2.93
N VAL A 286 -10.68 -3.77 -2.97
CA VAL A 286 -9.36 -4.29 -2.57
C VAL A 286 -9.35 -4.68 -1.09
N LEU A 287 -10.13 -3.98 -0.26
CA LEU A 287 -10.31 -4.28 1.17
C LEU A 287 -11.55 -5.14 1.45
N GLY A 288 -12.12 -5.77 0.42
CA GLY A 288 -13.29 -6.63 0.54
C GLY A 288 -14.62 -5.89 0.75
N VAL A 289 -14.72 -4.62 0.32
CA VAL A 289 -15.93 -3.81 0.45
C VAL A 289 -16.49 -3.43 -0.92
N GLY A 290 -17.63 -4.00 -1.27
CA GLY A 290 -18.27 -3.80 -2.58
C GLY A 290 -17.74 -4.73 -3.67
N ASP A 291 -18.28 -4.57 -4.87
CA ASP A 291 -17.98 -5.42 -6.03
C ASP A 291 -16.82 -4.86 -6.85
N TYR A 292 -16.17 -5.74 -7.60
CA TYR A 292 -15.14 -5.35 -8.56
C TYR A 292 -15.70 -4.41 -9.63
N ASN A 293 -14.94 -3.35 -9.91
CA ASN A 293 -15.28 -2.37 -10.95
C ASN A 293 -14.04 -2.04 -11.79
N GLN A 294 -14.03 -2.48 -13.04
CA GLN A 294 -12.94 -2.26 -13.99
C GLN A 294 -12.59 -0.78 -14.18
N LYS A 295 -13.60 0.10 -14.24
CA LYS A 295 -13.35 1.56 -14.38
C LYS A 295 -12.68 2.14 -13.14
N ALA A 296 -13.12 1.70 -11.95
CA ALA A 296 -12.49 2.12 -10.69
C ALA A 296 -11.05 1.59 -10.59
N TRP A 297 -10.80 0.35 -11.04
CA TRP A 297 -9.46 -0.22 -11.12
C TRP A 297 -8.55 0.57 -12.05
N ASN A 298 -8.98 0.82 -13.28
CA ASN A 298 -8.17 1.57 -14.25
C ASN A 298 -7.93 3.02 -13.80
N ASN A 299 -8.92 3.65 -13.14
CA ASN A 299 -8.75 4.97 -12.53
C ASN A 299 -7.71 4.96 -11.40
N PHE A 300 -7.71 3.94 -10.55
CA PHE A 300 -6.71 3.74 -9.50
C PHE A 300 -5.30 3.61 -10.08
N ILE A 301 -5.11 2.80 -11.12
CA ILE A 301 -3.81 2.67 -11.80
C ILE A 301 -3.33 4.03 -12.33
N GLN A 302 -4.20 4.79 -12.98
CA GLN A 302 -3.83 6.07 -13.59
C GLN A 302 -3.54 7.17 -12.56
N ASN A 303 -4.36 7.28 -11.52
CA ASN A 303 -4.33 8.42 -10.60
C ASN A 303 -3.53 8.17 -9.32
N LYS A 304 -3.27 6.91 -8.98
CA LYS A 304 -2.51 6.58 -7.75
C LYS A 304 -1.21 5.85 -8.06
N VAL A 305 -1.26 4.74 -8.79
CA VAL A 305 -0.07 3.92 -9.05
C VAL A 305 0.91 4.65 -9.99
N ARG A 306 0.42 5.18 -11.09
CA ARG A 306 1.25 5.88 -12.08
C ARG A 306 2.04 7.08 -11.52
N PRO A 307 1.47 7.99 -10.71
CA PRO A 307 2.24 9.09 -10.11
C PRO A 307 3.41 8.60 -9.23
N ILE A 308 3.21 7.52 -8.46
CA ILE A 308 4.28 6.92 -7.65
C ILE A 308 5.38 6.37 -8.57
N CYS A 309 5.02 5.66 -9.64
CA CYS A 309 5.98 5.16 -10.62
C CYS A 309 6.77 6.29 -11.29
N VAL A 310 6.10 7.39 -11.62
CA VAL A 310 6.75 8.58 -12.21
C VAL A 310 7.76 9.17 -11.24
N ALA A 311 7.39 9.34 -9.97
CA ALA A 311 8.31 9.88 -8.95
C ALA A 311 9.55 8.97 -8.78
N ILE A 312 9.35 7.64 -8.70
CA ILE A 312 10.43 6.68 -8.60
C ILE A 312 11.32 6.71 -9.85
N SER A 313 10.72 6.71 -11.06
CA SER A 313 11.47 6.71 -12.31
C SER A 313 12.29 7.99 -12.51
N GLN A 314 11.77 9.14 -12.07
CA GLN A 314 12.48 10.41 -12.13
C GLN A 314 13.70 10.43 -11.21
N GLU A 315 13.57 9.92 -9.98
CA GLU A 315 14.71 9.84 -9.07
C GLU A 315 15.79 8.87 -9.57
N LEU A 316 15.37 7.69 -10.06
CA LEU A 316 16.29 6.73 -10.71
C LEU A 316 16.98 7.35 -11.92
N THR A 317 16.24 8.06 -12.75
CA THR A 317 16.80 8.75 -13.92
C THR A 317 17.80 9.81 -13.50
N ARG A 318 17.46 10.68 -12.58
CA ARG A 318 18.28 11.78 -12.10
C ARG A 318 19.62 11.32 -11.55
N LYS A 319 19.63 10.20 -10.83
CA LYS A 319 20.83 9.72 -10.10
C LYS A 319 21.64 8.67 -10.87
N LEU A 320 21.01 7.86 -11.71
CA LEU A 320 21.69 6.74 -12.37
C LEU A 320 22.01 7.02 -13.84
N ILE A 321 21.39 8.02 -14.47
CA ILE A 321 21.54 8.28 -15.89
C ILE A 321 22.21 9.64 -16.12
N LEU A 322 23.40 9.61 -16.69
CA LEU A 322 24.15 10.84 -17.02
C LEU A 322 23.74 11.43 -18.37
N SER A 323 23.21 10.60 -19.27
CA SER A 323 22.83 11.04 -20.62
C SER A 323 21.52 11.83 -20.60
N PRO A 324 21.49 13.06 -21.13
CA PRO A 324 20.26 13.87 -21.20
C PRO A 324 19.21 13.31 -22.16
N LYS A 325 19.58 12.37 -23.04
CA LYS A 325 18.69 11.72 -24.02
C LYS A 325 18.04 10.44 -23.49
N MET A 326 18.45 9.97 -22.31
CA MET A 326 17.97 8.70 -21.78
C MET A 326 17.16 8.93 -20.49
N TYR A 327 16.17 8.06 -20.24
CA TYR A 327 15.37 8.08 -19.04
C TYR A 327 14.74 6.71 -18.74
N LEU A 328 14.35 6.48 -17.51
CA LEU A 328 13.65 5.28 -17.08
C LEU A 328 12.14 5.49 -17.07
N LYS A 329 11.40 4.48 -17.47
CA LYS A 329 9.93 4.50 -17.53
C LYS A 329 9.35 3.16 -17.12
N PHE A 330 8.36 3.17 -16.24
CA PHE A 330 7.55 2.00 -15.92
C PHE A 330 6.53 1.70 -17.02
N ASN A 331 6.32 0.43 -17.30
CA ASN A 331 5.27 -0.01 -18.22
C ASN A 331 3.92 -0.09 -17.50
N THR A 332 3.32 1.06 -17.22
CA THR A 332 2.04 1.14 -16.50
C THR A 332 0.86 0.60 -17.30
N LEU A 333 0.98 0.48 -18.62
CA LEU A 333 -0.08 -0.08 -19.46
C LEU A 333 -0.28 -1.58 -19.23
N SER A 334 0.73 -2.30 -18.71
CA SER A 334 0.62 -3.72 -18.38
C SER A 334 -0.34 -4.00 -17.22
N LEU A 335 -0.66 -3.00 -16.39
CA LEU A 335 -1.57 -3.13 -15.24
C LEU A 335 -3.03 -2.78 -15.58
N MET A 336 -3.27 -2.20 -16.76
CA MET A 336 -4.63 -1.86 -17.17
C MET A 336 -5.42 -3.13 -17.42
N ASP A 337 -6.57 -3.21 -16.79
CA ASP A 337 -7.50 -4.31 -17.04
C ASP A 337 -8.27 -4.05 -18.33
N TRP A 338 -7.94 -4.84 -19.34
CA TRP A 338 -8.55 -4.80 -20.67
C TRP A 338 -9.12 -6.17 -20.94
N ASP A 339 -10.41 -6.26 -21.18
CA ASP A 339 -11.00 -7.50 -21.65
C ASP A 339 -10.47 -7.84 -23.05
N LEU A 340 -10.47 -9.12 -23.37
CA LEU A 340 -9.97 -9.62 -24.67
C LEU A 340 -10.74 -9.02 -25.86
N GLN A 341 -12.02 -8.76 -25.68
CA GLN A 341 -12.87 -8.15 -26.72
C GLN A 341 -12.45 -6.69 -26.98
N THR A 342 -12.18 -5.92 -25.94
CA THR A 342 -11.68 -4.54 -26.06
C THR A 342 -10.30 -4.53 -26.72
N ILE A 343 -9.37 -5.40 -26.29
CA ILE A 343 -8.06 -5.53 -26.93
C ILE A 343 -8.22 -5.85 -28.41
N SER A 344 -9.00 -6.86 -28.75
CA SER A 344 -9.21 -7.29 -30.14
C SER A 344 -9.81 -6.17 -30.99
N THR A 345 -10.80 -5.44 -30.47
CA THR A 345 -11.44 -4.36 -31.21
C THR A 345 -10.49 -3.18 -31.44
N VAL A 346 -9.77 -2.76 -30.37
CA VAL A 346 -8.85 -1.62 -30.45
C VAL A 346 -7.64 -1.95 -31.33
N PHE A 347 -6.94 -3.06 -31.04
CA PHE A 347 -5.72 -3.43 -31.77
C PHE A 347 -6.02 -3.94 -33.18
N GLY A 348 -7.15 -4.62 -33.39
CA GLY A 348 -7.64 -4.95 -34.73
C GLY A 348 -7.86 -3.70 -35.57
N GLY A 349 -8.57 -2.70 -35.04
CA GLY A 349 -8.78 -1.42 -35.72
C GLY A 349 -7.49 -0.61 -35.96
N LEU A 350 -6.49 -0.73 -35.08
CA LEU A 350 -5.16 -0.13 -35.31
C LEU A 350 -4.36 -0.88 -36.39
N SER A 351 -4.46 -2.21 -36.42
CA SER A 351 -3.84 -3.04 -37.45
C SER A 351 -4.43 -2.77 -38.83
N ASP A 352 -5.75 -2.66 -38.93
CA ASP A 352 -6.45 -2.33 -40.18
C ASP A 352 -6.03 -0.98 -40.77
N ARG A 353 -5.61 -0.06 -39.89
CA ARG A 353 -5.12 1.26 -40.29
C ARG A 353 -3.60 1.32 -40.50
N GLY A 354 -2.90 0.21 -40.35
CA GLY A 354 -1.45 0.12 -40.49
C GLY A 354 -0.64 0.80 -39.38
N TYR A 355 -1.24 1.08 -38.22
CA TYR A 355 -0.53 1.67 -37.09
C TYR A 355 0.26 0.63 -36.27
N VAL A 356 -0.19 -0.62 -36.31
CA VAL A 356 0.47 -1.77 -35.67
C VAL A 356 0.51 -2.94 -36.63
N ASN A 357 1.57 -3.75 -36.55
CA ASN A 357 1.69 -4.96 -37.35
C ASN A 357 1.01 -6.16 -36.66
N GLY A 358 0.89 -7.30 -37.36
CA GLY A 358 0.24 -8.48 -36.81
C GLY A 358 0.95 -9.09 -35.59
N ASN A 359 2.27 -9.01 -35.54
CA ASN A 359 3.05 -9.51 -34.41
C ASN A 359 2.92 -8.64 -33.15
N GLU A 360 2.78 -7.32 -33.31
CA GLU A 360 2.49 -6.40 -32.20
C GLU A 360 1.10 -6.66 -31.59
N VAL A 361 0.10 -7.02 -32.41
CA VAL A 361 -1.23 -7.45 -31.94
C VAL A 361 -1.11 -8.77 -31.19
N ARG A 362 -0.36 -9.75 -31.73
CA ARG A 362 -0.13 -11.05 -31.09
C ARG A 362 0.56 -10.93 -29.75
N ASP A 363 1.58 -10.09 -29.64
CA ASP A 363 2.28 -9.80 -28.38
C ASP A 363 1.32 -9.27 -27.32
N ARG A 364 0.40 -8.39 -27.71
CA ARG A 364 -0.60 -7.81 -26.80
C ARG A 364 -1.58 -8.82 -26.22
N ILE A 365 -1.91 -9.88 -26.95
CA ILE A 365 -2.78 -10.97 -26.50
C ILE A 365 -2.00 -12.17 -25.95
N GLY A 366 -0.66 -12.03 -25.78
CA GLY A 366 0.20 -13.05 -25.18
C GLY A 366 0.57 -14.19 -26.16
N MET A 367 0.46 -13.97 -27.46
CA MET A 367 0.84 -14.96 -28.50
C MET A 367 2.25 -14.67 -29.02
N SER A 368 3.01 -15.73 -29.28
CA SER A 368 4.36 -15.61 -29.89
C SER A 368 4.28 -15.05 -31.32
N PRO A 369 5.31 -14.31 -31.77
CA PRO A 369 5.37 -13.80 -33.13
C PRO A 369 5.39 -14.95 -34.17
N VAL A 370 4.93 -14.65 -35.37
CA VAL A 370 4.89 -15.55 -36.49
C VAL A 370 5.51 -14.86 -37.69
N ASP A 371 6.30 -15.58 -38.46
CA ASP A 371 6.95 -15.07 -39.68
C ASP A 371 5.92 -14.53 -40.69
N GLY A 372 6.23 -13.39 -41.29
CA GLY A 372 5.35 -12.73 -42.29
C GLY A 372 4.27 -11.81 -41.70
N LEU A 373 4.17 -11.66 -40.36
CA LEU A 373 3.28 -10.72 -39.73
C LEU A 373 3.95 -9.43 -39.22
N ASP A 374 5.21 -9.21 -39.55
CA ASP A 374 5.97 -7.99 -39.20
C ASP A 374 5.71 -6.82 -40.16
N GLU A 375 5.05 -7.10 -41.31
CA GLU A 375 4.69 -6.07 -42.27
C GLU A 375 3.47 -5.28 -41.80
N TYR A 376 3.53 -3.96 -41.98
CA TYR A 376 2.39 -3.08 -41.76
C TYR A 376 1.43 -3.21 -42.94
N ARG A 377 0.17 -3.55 -42.66
CA ARG A 377 -0.87 -3.75 -43.66
C ARG A 377 -1.97 -2.72 -43.46
N VAL A 378 -2.50 -2.18 -44.54
CA VAL A 378 -3.61 -1.24 -44.52
C VAL A 378 -4.77 -1.86 -45.31
N LEU A 379 -5.98 -1.76 -44.76
CA LEU A 379 -7.18 -2.11 -45.49
C LEU A 379 -7.29 -1.20 -46.73
N GLU A 380 -7.52 -1.77 -47.90
CA GLU A 380 -7.62 -1.09 -49.19
C GLU A 380 -8.70 0.01 -49.24
N ASN A 381 -9.56 0.08 -48.25
CA ASN A 381 -10.67 1.04 -48.15
C ASN A 381 -10.26 2.46 -47.70
N TYR A 382 -9.01 2.66 -47.24
CA TYR A 382 -8.49 3.98 -46.87
C TYR A 382 -7.76 4.62 -48.06
N ILE A 383 -8.52 5.25 -48.93
CA ILE A 383 -7.98 5.99 -50.06
C ILE A 383 -7.97 7.49 -49.74
N PRO A 384 -6.94 8.24 -50.14
CA PRO A 384 -6.97 9.70 -50.07
C PRO A 384 -8.24 10.26 -50.68
N ILE A 385 -8.76 11.31 -50.07
CA ILE A 385 -10.09 11.84 -50.41
C ILE A 385 -10.17 12.34 -51.88
N ASP A 386 -9.05 12.80 -52.40
CA ASP A 386 -8.82 13.21 -53.78
C ASP A 386 -8.83 12.01 -54.76
N MET A 387 -8.59 10.79 -54.31
CA MET A 387 -8.57 9.56 -55.09
C MET A 387 -9.82 8.68 -54.86
N SER A 388 -10.83 9.18 -54.11
CA SER A 388 -12.01 8.40 -53.75
C SER A 388 -12.85 7.90 -54.95
N GLY A 389 -12.74 8.55 -56.12
CA GLY A 389 -13.40 8.12 -57.36
C GLY A 389 -12.62 7.09 -58.17
N GLN A 390 -11.36 6.73 -57.76
CA GLN A 390 -10.50 5.84 -58.50
C GLN A 390 -10.42 4.41 -57.93
N GLN A 391 -11.35 4.05 -57.06
CA GLN A 391 -11.37 2.72 -56.44
C GLN A 391 -11.61 1.66 -57.52
N LYS A 392 -10.78 0.61 -57.58
CA LYS A 392 -10.94 -0.54 -58.48
C LYS A 392 -12.28 -1.21 -58.43
N LYS A 393 -12.97 -1.15 -57.28
CA LYS A 393 -14.35 -1.67 -57.14
C LYS A 393 -15.44 -0.79 -57.72
N LEU A 394 -15.14 0.46 -58.05
CA LEU A 394 -16.10 1.40 -58.69
C LEU A 394 -15.86 1.49 -60.18
N ILE A 395 -14.73 1.01 -60.69
CA ILE A 395 -14.48 0.83 -62.10
C ILE A 395 -15.08 -0.55 -62.44
N GLN A 396 -16.39 -0.64 -62.65
CA GLN A 396 -16.97 -1.74 -63.38
C GLN A 396 -16.42 -1.64 -64.77
N GLU A 397 -15.62 -2.61 -65.18
CA GLU A 397 -15.29 -2.82 -66.59
C GLU A 397 -16.65 -3.13 -67.28
N ASP A 398 -17.16 -2.18 -68.06
CA ASP A 398 -18.15 -2.43 -69.11
C ASP A 398 -17.45 -3.32 -70.16
N GLU A 399 -17.63 -4.65 -70.08
CA GLU A 399 -17.51 -5.61 -71.14
C GLU A 399 -18.88 -6.05 -71.67
#